data_0c2d713b178565d38ea7102dfb54dcc7
#
_entry.id   0c2d713b178565d38ea7102dfb54dcc7
#
_cell.length_a   1.000
_cell.length_b   1.000
_cell.length_c   1.000
_cell.angle_alpha   90.00
_cell.angle_beta   90.00
_cell.angle_gamma   90.00
#
_symmetry.space_group_name_H-M   'P 1'
#
loop_
_entity.id
_entity.type
_entity.pdbx_description
1 polymer ?
#
loop_
_entity_poly.entity_id
_entity_poly.type
_entity_poly.pdbx_seq_one_letter_code
_entity_poly.pdbx_strand_id
1 'polypeptide(L)'
;MKSALFTFLIGWSLSTLAVEHPTDVYWGDTHVHTALSGDAFANGTRLEPLSAYQFARGEEVKTSTGQTARLTRSLDFIVVADHGNNIGAAYSRHELEDNPDFRDSKLGKAWLAARLALANGHIDEKALTEGSLLPAHRSWQISVRYPLFRSLVWERIGEIADQFNEPGRFTAFIGYEWTPSFEEGRAEHRVILFRDSASLTDQVLPFTSYDSAHVEDLWSFLSRYEAKTGG
;
A
#
# COMPACT_ATOMS: atom_id res chain seq x y z
N MET A 1 -66.44 17.39 -51.07
CA MET A 1 -65.32 16.52 -50.73
C MET A 1 -64.57 17.16 -49.56
N LYS A 2 -64.69 16.58 -48.36
CA LYS A 2 -64.02 17.07 -47.15
C LYS A 2 -62.86 16.10 -46.84
N SER A 3 -61.63 16.55 -46.98
CA SER A 3 -60.41 15.77 -46.60
C SER A 3 -60.17 15.93 -45.10
N ALA A 4 -60.16 14.82 -44.41
CA ALA A 4 -59.78 14.75 -43.02
C ALA A 4 -58.25 14.49 -42.92
N LEU A 5 -57.54 15.40 -42.26
CA LEU A 5 -56.13 15.29 -41.96
C LEU A 5 -55.95 14.52 -40.64
N PHE A 6 -55.37 13.33 -40.71
CA PHE A 6 -55.03 12.53 -39.53
C PHE A 6 -53.62 12.90 -39.10
N THR A 7 -53.50 13.57 -37.94
CA THR A 7 -52.21 13.86 -37.30
C THR A 7 -51.82 12.69 -36.42
N PHE A 8 -50.76 11.97 -36.78
CA PHE A 8 -50.17 10.90 -35.96
C PHE A 8 -49.23 11.56 -34.93
N LEU A 9 -49.61 11.55 -33.65
CA LEU A 9 -48.71 11.89 -32.54
C LEU A 9 -47.88 10.67 -32.20
N ILE A 10 -46.61 10.69 -32.57
CA ILE A 10 -45.63 9.70 -32.09
C ILE A 10 -45.20 10.14 -30.71
N GLY A 11 -45.73 9.48 -29.68
CA GLY A 11 -45.28 9.63 -28.28
C GLY A 11 -43.93 8.97 -28.10
N TRP A 12 -42.89 9.73 -27.94
CA TRP A 12 -41.58 9.23 -27.49
C TRP A 12 -41.68 8.98 -25.98
N SER A 13 -41.77 7.71 -25.61
CA SER A 13 -41.60 7.29 -24.22
C SER A 13 -40.11 7.41 -23.88
N LEU A 14 -39.73 8.46 -23.17
CA LEU A 14 -38.44 8.55 -22.52
C LEU A 14 -38.41 7.55 -21.36
N SER A 15 -37.88 6.37 -21.61
CA SER A 15 -37.52 5.44 -20.52
C SER A 15 -36.39 6.09 -19.73
N THR A 16 -36.69 6.71 -18.60
CA THR A 16 -35.71 7.06 -17.62
C THR A 16 -35.12 5.75 -17.09
N LEU A 17 -33.90 5.42 -17.49
CA LEU A 17 -33.13 4.38 -16.84
C LEU A 17 -32.96 4.83 -15.39
N ALA A 18 -33.70 4.22 -14.48
CA ALA A 18 -33.46 4.38 -13.05
C ALA A 18 -32.05 3.85 -12.81
N VAL A 19 -31.15 4.71 -12.36
CA VAL A 19 -29.86 4.28 -11.85
C VAL A 19 -30.16 3.48 -10.58
N GLU A 20 -30.00 2.17 -10.63
CA GLU A 20 -30.06 1.36 -9.42
C GLU A 20 -28.92 1.80 -8.51
N HIS A 21 -29.26 2.42 -7.40
CA HIS A 21 -28.31 2.72 -6.36
C HIS A 21 -27.96 1.42 -5.63
N PRO A 22 -26.68 1.19 -5.29
CA PRO A 22 -26.29 0.06 -4.46
C PRO A 22 -27.09 0.05 -3.15
N THR A 23 -27.71 -1.07 -2.83
CA THR A 23 -28.49 -1.26 -1.59
C THR A 23 -27.73 -2.06 -0.55
N ASP A 24 -26.60 -2.67 -0.95
CA ASP A 24 -25.76 -3.47 -0.07
C ASP A 24 -24.80 -2.59 0.72
N VAL A 25 -24.59 -2.96 1.98
CA VAL A 25 -23.62 -2.32 2.86
C VAL A 25 -22.41 -3.21 2.96
N TYR A 26 -21.23 -2.65 2.62
CA TYR A 26 -19.96 -3.33 2.70
C TYR A 26 -19.17 -2.82 3.91
N TRP A 27 -18.54 -3.74 4.63
CA TRP A 27 -17.75 -3.47 5.84
C TRP A 27 -16.29 -3.79 5.58
N GLY A 28 -15.42 -2.83 5.78
CA GLY A 28 -13.99 -3.01 5.55
C GLY A 28 -13.15 -1.96 6.24
N ASP A 29 -11.86 -2.05 6.03
CA ASP A 29 -10.88 -1.10 6.54
C ASP A 29 -9.97 -0.63 5.39
N THR A 30 -9.82 0.67 5.26
CA THR A 30 -8.96 1.30 4.25
C THR A 30 -7.64 1.81 4.80
N HIS A 31 -7.34 1.58 6.10
CA HIS A 31 -6.18 2.17 6.74
C HIS A 31 -5.56 1.22 7.78
N VAL A 32 -4.94 0.15 7.31
CA VAL A 32 -4.29 -0.84 8.17
C VAL A 32 -2.78 -0.80 7.97
N HIS A 33 -2.02 -0.73 9.08
CA HIS A 33 -0.57 -0.79 9.07
C HIS A 33 -0.09 -2.15 9.54
N THR A 34 0.99 -2.63 8.92
CA THR A 34 1.66 -3.89 9.23
C THR A 34 3.09 -3.66 9.72
N ALA A 35 3.86 -4.72 9.91
CA ALA A 35 5.28 -4.61 10.25
C ALA A 35 6.12 -3.88 9.18
N LEU A 36 5.58 -3.70 7.97
CA LEU A 36 6.25 -2.94 6.91
C LEU A 36 6.15 -1.44 7.11
N SER A 37 5.23 -0.96 7.96
CA SER A 37 5.13 0.44 8.36
C SER A 37 6.06 0.73 9.55
N GLY A 38 6.85 1.80 9.45
CA GLY A 38 7.86 2.13 10.46
C GLY A 38 7.25 2.42 11.84
N ASP A 39 6.09 3.04 11.90
CA ASP A 39 5.35 3.37 13.13
C ASP A 39 4.74 2.12 13.79
N ALA A 40 4.07 1.28 13.02
CA ALA A 40 3.51 0.02 13.50
C ALA A 40 4.62 -0.92 14.01
N PHE A 41 5.75 -0.99 13.27
CA PHE A 41 6.92 -1.75 13.71
C PHE A 41 7.49 -1.21 15.02
N ALA A 42 7.63 0.10 15.16
CA ALA A 42 8.12 0.75 16.39
C ALA A 42 7.19 0.51 17.58
N ASN A 43 5.88 0.40 17.33
CA ASN A 43 4.86 0.08 18.31
C ASN A 43 4.72 -1.44 18.61
N GLY A 44 5.61 -2.27 18.05
CA GLY A 44 5.68 -3.70 18.36
C GLY A 44 4.95 -4.63 17.39
N THR A 45 4.35 -4.12 16.31
CA THR A 45 3.77 -4.97 15.27
C THR A 45 4.86 -5.74 14.53
N ARG A 46 4.67 -7.07 14.39
CA ARG A 46 5.59 -7.99 13.71
C ARG A 46 4.90 -8.78 12.59
N LEU A 47 3.61 -8.56 12.40
CA LEU A 47 2.82 -9.23 11.37
C LEU A 47 2.92 -8.48 10.04
N GLU A 48 3.17 -9.23 8.99
CA GLU A 48 3.24 -8.73 7.62
C GLU A 48 1.84 -8.63 6.97
N PRO A 49 1.74 -8.04 5.76
CA PRO A 49 0.49 -7.93 5.01
C PRO A 49 -0.30 -9.23 4.89
N LEU A 50 0.39 -10.37 4.70
CA LEU A 50 -0.25 -11.70 4.66
C LEU A 50 -1.18 -11.94 5.85
N SER A 51 -0.69 -11.68 7.06
CA SER A 51 -1.47 -11.87 8.29
C SER A 51 -2.63 -10.89 8.41
N ALA A 52 -2.47 -9.66 7.91
CA ALA A 52 -3.55 -8.68 7.90
C ALA A 52 -4.71 -9.13 7.00
N TYR A 53 -4.42 -9.64 5.79
CA TYR A 53 -5.44 -10.17 4.90
C TYR A 53 -6.08 -11.45 5.46
N GLN A 54 -5.31 -12.37 6.03
CA GLN A 54 -5.84 -13.56 6.71
C GLN A 54 -6.82 -13.17 7.82
N PHE A 55 -6.42 -12.26 8.69
CA PHE A 55 -7.27 -11.77 9.78
C PHE A 55 -8.55 -11.12 9.25
N ALA A 56 -8.45 -10.25 8.23
CA ALA A 56 -9.59 -9.60 7.60
C ALA A 56 -10.59 -10.60 6.99
N ARG A 57 -10.10 -11.72 6.45
CA ARG A 57 -10.93 -12.82 5.95
C ARG A 57 -11.54 -13.70 7.05
N GLY A 58 -11.29 -13.37 8.33
CA GLY A 58 -11.78 -14.15 9.47
C GLY A 58 -10.99 -15.42 9.73
N GLU A 59 -9.77 -15.53 9.22
CA GLU A 59 -8.84 -16.60 9.55
C GLU A 59 -8.19 -16.35 10.91
N GLU A 60 -7.74 -17.41 11.56
CA GLU A 60 -7.03 -17.32 12.83
C GLU A 60 -5.58 -16.89 12.59
N VAL A 61 -5.13 -15.87 13.31
CA VAL A 61 -3.74 -15.40 13.26
C VAL A 61 -3.12 -15.38 14.65
N LYS A 62 -1.80 -15.54 14.71
CA LYS A 62 -1.01 -15.28 15.91
C LYS A 62 -0.62 -13.81 15.96
N THR A 63 -0.96 -13.12 17.04
CA THR A 63 -0.56 -11.72 17.24
C THR A 63 0.94 -11.61 17.50
N SER A 64 1.49 -10.40 17.41
CA SER A 64 2.91 -10.12 17.74
C SER A 64 3.28 -10.48 19.18
N THR A 65 2.30 -10.61 20.07
CA THR A 65 2.46 -11.02 21.47
C THR A 65 2.18 -12.50 21.69
N GLY A 66 1.94 -13.29 20.63
CA GLY A 66 1.72 -14.73 20.67
C GLY A 66 0.29 -15.18 20.96
N GLN A 67 -0.64 -14.28 21.16
CA GLN A 67 -2.06 -14.58 21.35
C GLN A 67 -2.69 -15.01 20.04
N THR A 68 -3.76 -15.79 20.12
CA THR A 68 -4.59 -16.11 18.96
C THR A 68 -5.70 -15.09 18.80
N ALA A 69 -5.88 -14.57 17.60
CA ALA A 69 -6.93 -13.62 17.27
C ALA A 69 -7.66 -14.03 15.98
N ARG A 70 -8.96 -13.76 15.96
CA ARG A 70 -9.82 -14.04 14.82
C ARG A 70 -11.01 -13.09 14.83
N LEU A 71 -11.42 -12.60 13.67
CA LEU A 71 -12.70 -11.87 13.54
C LEU A 71 -13.87 -12.86 13.58
N THR A 72 -14.97 -12.46 14.22
CA THR A 72 -16.22 -13.24 14.24
C THR A 72 -16.93 -13.23 12.90
N ARG A 73 -16.68 -12.22 12.07
CA ARG A 73 -17.16 -12.04 10.71
C ARG A 73 -16.01 -11.51 9.86
N SER A 74 -15.81 -12.07 8.66
CA SER A 74 -14.88 -11.51 7.69
C SER A 74 -15.30 -10.11 7.25
N LEU A 75 -14.34 -9.27 6.95
CA LEU A 75 -14.58 -8.02 6.24
C LEU A 75 -14.94 -8.31 4.78
N ASP A 76 -15.57 -7.34 4.12
CA ASP A 76 -15.84 -7.41 2.68
C ASP A 76 -14.67 -6.85 1.86
N PHE A 77 -13.89 -5.95 2.46
CA PHE A 77 -12.68 -5.38 1.83
C PHE A 77 -11.66 -4.91 2.85
N ILE A 78 -10.40 -4.78 2.41
CA ILE A 78 -9.31 -4.18 3.19
C ILE A 78 -8.28 -3.52 2.28
N VAL A 79 -7.64 -2.47 2.79
CA VAL A 79 -6.38 -1.94 2.25
C VAL A 79 -5.31 -2.02 3.33
N VAL A 80 -4.21 -2.72 3.04
CA VAL A 80 -2.98 -2.57 3.83
C VAL A 80 -2.29 -1.31 3.31
N ALA A 81 -2.27 -0.28 4.15
CA ALA A 81 -1.83 1.07 3.81
C ALA A 81 -0.59 1.48 4.62
N ASP A 82 0.44 0.65 4.61
CA ASP A 82 1.70 0.97 5.27
C ASP A 82 2.27 2.29 4.76
N HIS A 83 2.91 3.08 5.62
CA HIS A 83 3.57 4.31 5.21
C HIS A 83 4.52 4.07 4.04
N GLY A 84 4.29 4.73 2.91
CA GLY A 84 5.15 4.62 1.73
C GLY A 84 6.59 5.10 1.97
N ASN A 85 6.75 6.00 2.93
CA ASN A 85 8.04 6.46 3.41
C ASN A 85 8.75 5.33 4.16
N ASN A 86 9.89 4.87 3.65
CA ASN A 86 10.69 3.79 4.26
C ASN A 86 9.96 2.45 4.40
N ILE A 87 8.98 2.19 3.56
CA ILE A 87 8.19 0.94 3.58
C ILE A 87 9.11 -0.28 3.64
N GLY A 88 8.87 -1.15 4.62
CA GLY A 88 9.63 -2.38 4.84
C GLY A 88 11.05 -2.21 5.42
N ALA A 89 11.55 -0.98 5.59
CA ALA A 89 12.94 -0.76 6.00
C ALA A 89 13.25 -1.25 7.42
N ALA A 90 12.39 -0.94 8.38
CA ALA A 90 12.56 -1.37 9.78
C ALA A 90 12.40 -2.90 9.93
N TYR A 91 11.39 -3.46 9.28
CA TYR A 91 11.14 -4.89 9.22
C TYR A 91 12.33 -5.64 8.61
N SER A 92 12.79 -5.26 7.42
CA SER A 92 13.91 -5.93 6.75
C SER A 92 15.21 -5.89 7.56
N ARG A 93 15.44 -4.82 8.29
CA ARG A 93 16.59 -4.73 9.18
C ARG A 93 16.49 -5.75 10.32
N HIS A 94 15.33 -5.87 10.95
CA HIS A 94 15.09 -6.83 12.04
C HIS A 94 15.26 -8.27 11.53
N GLU A 95 14.59 -8.60 10.42
CA GLU A 95 14.65 -9.94 9.83
C GLU A 95 16.06 -10.36 9.42
N LEU A 96 16.91 -9.44 8.97
CA LEU A 96 18.29 -9.75 8.66
C LEU A 96 19.11 -10.23 9.86
N GLU A 97 18.78 -9.75 11.05
CA GLU A 97 19.49 -10.11 12.27
C GLU A 97 19.03 -11.48 12.77
N ASP A 98 17.74 -11.76 12.70
CA ASP A 98 17.11 -12.89 13.39
C ASP A 98 16.66 -14.04 12.48
N ASN A 99 16.57 -13.82 11.15
CA ASN A 99 16.03 -14.78 10.20
C ASN A 99 17.00 -15.12 9.05
N PRO A 100 17.68 -16.28 9.11
CA PRO A 100 18.60 -16.71 8.04
C PRO A 100 17.91 -16.86 6.68
N ASP A 101 16.67 -17.35 6.65
CA ASP A 101 15.92 -17.55 5.39
C ASP A 101 15.60 -16.20 4.73
N PHE A 102 15.28 -15.19 5.54
CA PHE A 102 15.09 -13.83 5.03
C PHE A 102 16.41 -13.29 4.45
N ARG A 103 17.54 -13.51 5.11
CA ARG A 103 18.87 -13.08 4.64
C ARG A 103 19.20 -13.62 3.26
N ASP A 104 18.84 -14.86 2.98
CA ASP A 104 19.06 -15.52 1.70
C ASP A 104 17.99 -15.20 0.65
N SER A 105 16.90 -14.58 1.05
CA SER A 105 15.82 -14.14 0.15
C SER A 105 16.27 -13.03 -0.81
N LYS A 106 15.51 -12.82 -1.88
CA LYS A 106 15.73 -11.74 -2.85
C LYS A 106 15.68 -10.36 -2.16
N LEU A 107 14.73 -10.18 -1.26
CA LEU A 107 14.55 -8.95 -0.49
C LEU A 107 15.69 -8.72 0.50
N GLY A 108 16.10 -9.74 1.25
CA GLY A 108 17.23 -9.66 2.19
C GLY A 108 18.54 -9.33 1.49
N LYS A 109 18.82 -9.96 0.35
CA LYS A 109 20.00 -9.66 -0.49
C LYS A 109 19.97 -8.22 -1.01
N ALA A 110 18.83 -7.73 -1.47
CA ALA A 110 18.67 -6.35 -1.92
C ALA A 110 18.89 -5.35 -0.78
N TRP A 111 18.38 -5.65 0.40
CA TRP A 111 18.61 -4.83 1.60
C TRP A 111 20.09 -4.79 1.99
N LEU A 112 20.77 -5.93 2.00
CA LEU A 112 22.20 -6.00 2.27
C LEU A 112 23.03 -5.21 1.25
N ALA A 113 22.71 -5.35 -0.03
CA ALA A 113 23.38 -4.61 -1.09
C ALA A 113 23.17 -3.09 -0.93
N ALA A 114 21.97 -2.66 -0.62
CA ALA A 114 21.66 -1.26 -0.33
C ALA A 114 22.44 -0.73 0.89
N ARG A 115 22.53 -1.52 1.96
CA ARG A 115 23.27 -1.19 3.17
C ARG A 115 24.78 -1.07 2.91
N LEU A 116 25.35 -2.02 2.16
CA LEU A 116 26.78 -2.01 1.79
C LEU A 116 27.11 -0.82 0.87
N ALA A 117 26.25 -0.52 -0.08
CA ALA A 117 26.44 0.63 -0.97
C ALA A 117 26.39 1.96 -0.20
N LEU A 118 25.52 2.07 0.80
CA LEU A 118 25.50 3.21 1.72
C LEU A 118 26.76 3.30 2.56
N ALA A 119 27.28 2.17 3.04
CA ALA A 119 28.51 2.13 3.84
C ALA A 119 29.76 2.54 3.02
N ASN A 120 29.80 2.13 1.75
CA ASN A 120 30.94 2.40 0.85
C ASN A 120 30.88 3.79 0.19
N GLY A 121 29.77 4.46 0.26
CA GLY A 121 29.49 5.70 -0.50
C GLY A 121 29.26 6.96 0.35
N HIS A 122 30.14 7.29 1.32
CA HIS A 122 30.15 8.56 2.08
C HIS A 122 29.23 8.65 3.30
N ILE A 123 29.07 7.60 4.05
CA ILE A 123 28.59 7.70 5.43
C ILE A 123 29.81 7.91 6.32
N ASP A 124 29.73 8.92 7.16
CA ASP A 124 30.68 9.20 8.23
C ASP A 124 31.06 7.89 8.96
N GLU A 125 32.34 7.47 8.83
CA GLU A 125 32.87 6.23 9.41
C GLU A 125 32.57 6.15 10.93
N LYS A 126 32.45 7.29 11.59
CA LYS A 126 32.12 7.40 12.99
C LYS A 126 30.74 6.84 13.34
N ALA A 127 29.78 6.91 12.40
CA ALA A 127 28.44 6.33 12.59
C ALA A 127 28.42 4.80 12.45
N LEU A 128 29.42 4.21 11.78
CA LEU A 128 29.56 2.75 11.63
C LEU A 128 30.32 2.12 12.81
N THR A 129 31.30 2.84 13.40
CA THR A 129 32.16 2.33 14.48
C THR A 129 31.51 2.36 15.85
N GLU A 130 30.52 3.19 16.07
CA GLU A 130 29.84 3.31 17.38
C GLU A 130 28.77 2.24 17.64
N GLY A 131 28.70 1.18 16.82
CA GLY A 131 27.68 0.12 17.00
C GLY A 131 26.25 0.63 16.89
N SER A 132 26.12 1.87 16.54
CA SER A 132 24.86 2.56 16.38
C SER A 132 24.17 1.97 15.16
N LEU A 133 23.23 1.11 15.42
CA LEU A 133 22.16 0.77 14.51
C LEU A 133 21.74 2.08 13.82
N LEU A 134 21.87 2.14 12.49
CA LEU A 134 21.55 3.36 11.74
C LEU A 134 20.31 4.00 12.37
N PRO A 135 20.43 5.23 12.89
CA PRO A 135 19.27 5.90 13.50
C PRO A 135 18.10 5.84 12.53
N ALA A 136 16.89 5.70 13.05
CA ALA A 136 15.68 5.55 12.23
C ALA A 136 15.60 6.61 11.11
N HIS A 137 16.14 7.83 11.34
CA HIS A 137 16.21 8.91 10.35
C HIS A 137 17.16 8.65 9.16
N ARG A 138 18.01 7.60 9.19
CA ARG A 138 18.87 7.24 8.04
C ARG A 138 18.31 6.11 7.20
N SER A 139 17.28 5.41 7.65
CA SER A 139 16.60 4.37 6.84
C SER A 139 15.94 4.97 5.59
N TRP A 140 15.54 6.24 5.63
CA TRP A 140 15.03 6.96 4.46
C TRP A 140 16.02 7.00 3.30
N GLN A 141 17.34 7.02 3.57
CA GLN A 141 18.36 7.01 2.52
C GLN A 141 18.32 5.74 1.69
N ILE A 142 17.98 4.61 2.31
CA ILE A 142 17.80 3.34 1.60
C ILE A 142 16.61 3.42 0.66
N SER A 143 15.47 3.86 1.17
CA SER A 143 14.25 3.97 0.37
C SER A 143 14.38 4.93 -0.80
N VAL A 144 15.07 6.06 -0.63
CA VAL A 144 15.23 7.06 -1.70
C VAL A 144 16.29 6.65 -2.71
N ARG A 145 17.43 6.10 -2.25
CA ARG A 145 18.60 5.85 -3.10
C ARG A 145 18.63 4.46 -3.74
N TYR A 146 17.81 3.52 -3.26
CA TYR A 146 17.83 2.15 -3.75
C TYR A 146 16.44 1.72 -4.24
N PRO A 147 16.06 2.13 -5.44
CA PRO A 147 14.76 1.81 -6.05
C PRO A 147 14.48 0.30 -6.09
N LEU A 148 15.53 -0.54 -6.27
CA LEU A 148 15.35 -1.98 -6.28
C LEU A 148 14.79 -2.53 -4.96
N PHE A 149 15.24 -2.02 -3.81
CA PHE A 149 14.65 -2.44 -2.53
C PHE A 149 13.18 -2.04 -2.44
N ARG A 150 12.87 -0.80 -2.80
CA ARG A 150 11.48 -0.31 -2.80
C ARG A 150 10.59 -1.12 -3.73
N SER A 151 11.06 -1.43 -4.95
CA SER A 151 10.27 -2.20 -5.90
C SER A 151 9.97 -3.61 -5.38
N LEU A 152 10.96 -4.28 -4.78
CA LEU A 152 10.75 -5.62 -4.23
C LEU A 152 9.76 -5.66 -3.06
N VAL A 153 9.77 -4.62 -2.21
CA VAL A 153 8.76 -4.50 -1.14
C VAL A 153 7.38 -4.25 -1.74
N TRP A 154 7.31 -3.35 -2.72
CA TRP A 154 6.06 -2.99 -3.38
C TRP A 154 5.45 -4.15 -4.17
N GLU A 155 6.27 -4.85 -4.99
CA GLU A 155 5.90 -6.10 -5.67
C GLU A 155 5.31 -7.12 -4.68
N ARG A 156 6.00 -7.35 -3.54
CA ARG A 156 5.52 -8.28 -2.51
C ARG A 156 4.16 -7.89 -1.94
N ILE A 157 3.93 -6.59 -1.69
CA ILE A 157 2.63 -6.10 -1.21
C ILE A 157 1.53 -6.37 -2.23
N GLY A 158 1.81 -6.06 -3.50
CA GLY A 158 0.89 -6.28 -4.61
C GLY A 158 0.56 -7.77 -4.81
N GLU A 159 1.58 -8.63 -4.85
CA GLU A 159 1.43 -10.08 -4.98
C GLU A 159 0.57 -10.67 -3.85
N ILE A 160 0.78 -10.24 -2.60
CA ILE A 160 0.00 -10.71 -1.45
C ILE A 160 -1.46 -10.22 -1.60
N ALA A 161 -1.69 -8.96 -1.93
CA ALA A 161 -3.04 -8.44 -2.13
C ALA A 161 -3.78 -9.22 -3.23
N ASP A 162 -3.16 -9.42 -4.39
CA ASP A 162 -3.74 -10.19 -5.50
C ASP A 162 -4.07 -11.63 -5.10
N GLN A 163 -3.21 -12.26 -4.28
CA GLN A 163 -3.45 -13.61 -3.78
C GLN A 163 -4.73 -13.71 -2.93
N PHE A 164 -5.07 -12.64 -2.22
CA PHE A 164 -6.25 -12.59 -1.35
C PHE A 164 -7.48 -12.00 -2.03
N ASN A 165 -7.32 -11.29 -3.15
CA ASN A 165 -8.42 -10.64 -3.84
C ASN A 165 -9.32 -11.68 -4.51
N GLU A 166 -10.56 -11.78 -4.05
CA GLU A 166 -11.58 -12.72 -4.52
C GLU A 166 -12.84 -11.93 -4.88
N PRO A 167 -12.96 -11.47 -6.15
CA PRO A 167 -14.05 -10.61 -6.57
C PRO A 167 -15.44 -11.19 -6.24
N GLY A 168 -16.30 -10.35 -5.66
CA GLY A 168 -17.63 -10.73 -5.21
C GLY A 168 -17.69 -11.39 -3.83
N ARG A 169 -16.55 -11.62 -3.19
CA ARG A 169 -16.49 -12.19 -1.84
C ARG A 169 -15.63 -11.37 -0.88
N PHE A 170 -14.43 -11.01 -1.31
CA PHE A 170 -13.48 -10.23 -0.52
C PHE A 170 -12.60 -9.42 -1.45
N THR A 171 -12.52 -8.11 -1.23
CA THR A 171 -11.65 -7.23 -2.01
C THR A 171 -10.42 -6.86 -1.22
N ALA A 172 -9.25 -7.31 -1.69
CA ALA A 172 -7.95 -6.91 -1.18
C ALA A 172 -7.38 -5.84 -2.11
N PHE A 173 -7.47 -4.58 -1.72
CA PHE A 173 -6.90 -3.49 -2.49
C PHE A 173 -5.40 -3.39 -2.25
N ILE A 174 -4.65 -3.09 -3.30
CA ILE A 174 -3.26 -2.66 -3.20
C ILE A 174 -3.24 -1.18 -2.82
N GLY A 175 -2.43 -0.82 -1.83
CA GLY A 175 -2.38 0.57 -1.39
C GLY A 175 -1.17 0.88 -0.52
N TYR A 176 -1.06 2.15 -0.18
CA TYR A 176 -0.05 2.66 0.75
C TYR A 176 -0.52 3.99 1.33
N GLU A 177 0.15 4.46 2.37
CA GLU A 177 -0.11 5.78 2.91
C GLU A 177 0.94 6.78 2.48
N TRP A 178 0.50 7.86 1.82
CA TRP A 178 1.30 9.05 1.57
C TRP A 178 1.24 9.97 2.79
N THR A 179 2.40 10.24 3.38
CA THR A 179 2.49 10.98 4.65
C THR A 179 3.56 12.05 4.56
N PRO A 180 3.23 13.25 4.10
CA PRO A 180 4.12 14.40 4.18
C PRO A 180 4.19 14.93 5.62
N SER A 181 5.39 15.34 6.01
CA SER A 181 5.63 16.04 7.27
C SER A 181 6.02 17.47 6.97
N PHE A 182 5.39 18.42 7.65
CA PHE A 182 5.65 19.84 7.54
C PHE A 182 6.47 20.35 8.73
N GLU A 183 7.16 21.49 8.57
CA GLU A 183 8.09 22.05 9.58
C GLU A 183 7.45 22.25 10.96
N GLU A 184 6.14 22.48 11.02
CA GLU A 184 5.42 22.70 12.29
C GLU A 184 5.00 21.41 13.00
N GLY A 185 5.54 20.26 12.60
CA GLY A 185 5.19 18.96 13.17
C GLY A 185 3.80 18.45 12.76
N ARG A 186 3.15 19.10 11.81
CA ARG A 186 1.92 18.63 11.20
C ARG A 186 2.25 17.55 10.15
N ALA A 187 1.53 16.46 10.19
CA ALA A 187 1.54 15.46 9.14
C ALA A 187 0.13 15.35 8.54
N GLU A 188 0.06 15.21 7.25
CA GLU A 188 -1.18 14.88 6.56
C GLU A 188 -1.10 13.43 6.07
N HIS A 189 -2.10 12.63 6.42
CA HIS A 189 -2.14 11.23 6.08
C HIS A 189 -3.19 11.01 5.00
N ARG A 190 -2.79 10.42 3.87
CA ARG A 190 -3.70 10.06 2.78
C ARG A 190 -3.44 8.64 2.32
N VAL A 191 -4.45 7.82 2.44
CA VAL A 191 -4.39 6.47 1.87
C VAL A 191 -4.59 6.57 0.37
N ILE A 192 -3.64 5.99 -0.35
CA ILE A 192 -3.71 5.76 -1.79
C ILE A 192 -4.06 4.30 -1.97
N LEU A 193 -5.15 4.05 -2.66
CA LEU A 193 -5.57 2.71 -3.01
C LEU A 193 -5.75 2.58 -4.52
N PHE A 194 -5.38 1.44 -5.06
CA PHE A 194 -5.47 1.13 -6.47
C PHE A 194 -6.58 0.10 -6.69
N ARG A 195 -7.37 0.34 -7.74
CA ARG A 195 -8.35 -0.62 -8.24
C ARG A 195 -7.68 -1.79 -8.97
N ASP A 196 -6.47 -1.55 -9.45
CA ASP A 196 -5.72 -2.42 -10.33
C ASP A 196 -4.98 -3.52 -9.56
N SER A 197 -4.62 -4.59 -10.28
CA SER A 197 -3.78 -5.68 -9.77
C SER A 197 -2.28 -5.29 -9.74
N ALA A 198 -1.47 -6.13 -9.12
CA ALA A 198 -0.02 -5.98 -9.03
C ALA A 198 0.63 -5.77 -10.41
N SER A 199 0.15 -6.44 -11.44
CA SER A 199 0.70 -6.30 -12.81
C SER A 199 0.67 -4.88 -13.37
N LEU A 200 -0.23 -4.04 -12.88
CA LEU A 200 -0.31 -2.63 -13.23
C LEU A 200 0.35 -1.73 -12.18
N THR A 201 0.11 -1.98 -10.90
CA THR A 201 0.67 -1.16 -9.81
C THR A 201 2.19 -1.26 -9.72
N ASP A 202 2.78 -2.40 -10.09
CA ASP A 202 4.24 -2.60 -10.11
C ASP A 202 4.96 -1.77 -11.18
N GLN A 203 4.21 -1.17 -12.11
CA GLN A 203 4.78 -0.27 -13.11
C GLN A 203 5.19 1.09 -12.56
N VAL A 204 4.82 1.39 -11.32
CA VAL A 204 5.19 2.61 -10.60
C VAL A 204 5.64 2.26 -9.18
N LEU A 205 6.49 3.10 -8.61
CA LEU A 205 6.79 3.04 -7.18
C LEU A 205 5.82 3.96 -6.42
N PRO A 206 5.49 3.66 -5.16
CA PRO A 206 4.73 4.56 -4.32
C PRO A 206 5.32 5.97 -4.31
N PHE A 207 4.52 6.96 -4.66
CA PHE A 207 4.90 8.37 -4.54
C PHE A 207 4.87 8.76 -3.07
N THR A 208 5.95 9.29 -2.56
CA THR A 208 6.13 9.56 -1.14
C THR A 208 6.43 11.04 -0.89
N SER A 209 6.45 11.46 0.37
CA SER A 209 6.87 12.82 0.71
C SER A 209 8.36 13.09 0.42
N TYR A 210 9.15 12.07 0.12
CA TYR A 210 10.51 12.24 -0.38
C TYR A 210 10.54 12.69 -1.85
N ASP A 211 9.48 12.41 -2.59
CA ASP A 211 9.29 12.89 -3.96
C ASP A 211 8.71 14.32 -3.94
N SER A 212 7.66 14.55 -3.14
CA SER A 212 7.11 15.88 -2.84
C SER A 212 6.17 15.84 -1.62
N ALA A 213 6.16 16.91 -0.84
CA ALA A 213 5.18 17.10 0.23
C ALA A 213 3.90 17.82 -0.24
N HIS A 214 3.82 18.26 -1.49
CA HIS A 214 2.67 18.96 -2.05
C HIS A 214 1.65 17.97 -2.61
N VAL A 215 0.40 18.11 -2.18
CA VAL A 215 -0.69 17.20 -2.59
C VAL A 215 -1.00 17.28 -4.09
N GLU A 216 -0.76 18.44 -4.71
CA GLU A 216 -0.92 18.64 -6.16
C GLU A 216 0.04 17.76 -6.97
N ASP A 217 1.24 17.52 -6.45
CA ASP A 217 2.20 16.62 -7.08
C ASP A 217 1.77 15.16 -6.94
N LEU A 218 1.17 14.78 -5.80
CA LEU A 218 0.53 13.48 -5.64
C LEU A 218 -0.60 13.29 -6.65
N TRP A 219 -1.49 14.27 -6.81
CA TRP A 219 -2.56 14.19 -7.82
C TRP A 219 -2.02 14.08 -9.23
N SER A 220 -0.96 14.82 -9.53
CA SER A 220 -0.28 14.73 -10.82
C SER A 220 0.36 13.35 -11.05
N PHE A 221 0.89 12.72 -9.99
CA PHE A 221 1.39 11.35 -10.06
C PHE A 221 0.25 10.36 -10.36
N LEU A 222 -0.86 10.45 -9.65
CA LEU A 222 -2.02 9.57 -9.84
C LEU A 222 -2.62 9.72 -11.25
N SER A 223 -2.76 10.96 -11.75
CA SER A 223 -3.24 11.19 -13.12
C SER A 223 -2.30 10.61 -14.19
N ARG A 224 -0.98 10.64 -13.97
CA ARG A 224 -0.03 9.97 -14.87
C ARG A 224 -0.14 8.45 -14.81
N TYR A 225 -0.38 7.91 -13.61
CA TYR A 225 -0.62 6.47 -13.45
C TYR A 225 -1.86 6.04 -14.23
N GLU A 226 -3.00 6.72 -14.05
CA GLU A 226 -4.24 6.45 -14.78
C GLU A 226 -4.04 6.55 -16.29
N ALA A 227 -3.37 7.58 -16.77
CA ALA A 227 -3.08 7.75 -18.20
C ALA A 227 -2.19 6.63 -18.78
N LYS A 228 -1.31 6.05 -17.95
CA LYS A 228 -0.39 4.98 -18.36
C LYS A 228 -1.06 3.61 -18.35
N THR A 229 -1.90 3.33 -17.36
CA THR A 229 -2.48 2.01 -17.11
C THR A 229 -3.91 1.87 -17.61
N GLY A 230 -4.62 2.96 -17.81
CA GLY A 230 -6.05 2.98 -18.14
C GLY A 230 -6.93 2.70 -16.94
N GLY A 231 -6.36 2.76 -15.73
CA GLY A 231 -6.99 2.40 -14.46
C GLY A 231 -7.80 3.51 -13.81
#